data_1cb980974a2fe03921f17daa75a04db8
#
_entry.id   1cb980974a2fe03921f17daa75a04db8
#
_cell.length_a   1.000
_cell.length_b   1.000
_cell.length_c   1.000
_cell.angle_alpha   90.00
_cell.angle_beta   90.00
_cell.angle_gamma   90.00
#
_symmetry.space_group_name_H-M   'P 1'
#
loop_
_entity.id
_entity.type
_entity.pdbx_description
1 polymer ?
#
loop_
_entity_poly.entity_id
_entity_poly.type
_entity_poly.pdbx_seq_one_letter_code
_entity_poly.pdbx_strand_id
1 'polypeptide(L)'
;MEGLLTRLKRGDVLVGDGAWGTQLMQRGLPADQPPEWFALEKPETIEEVARLYVEAGADLVTTDTFGGTSFRLRLHGLDSERERVNRQAVEAVKRAVGGRALVSGSVGPSGRLLEPIGDTSPDAVEEAFGEQIAALASAGADVLCVETMGDLTEATRAVKAAKSVAPGVPVMATMTFEPTPRGYFTVMGVSVEKAVAGLEAAGADVVGSNCGTGIGDMVGVARQMVRATRLPLIIQPNAGLPESRDGQVVYNETPKAMAARVPELLDLGVSIVGGCCGTTPEHIRAIRKAVEAWRARPRPS
;
A
#
# COMPACT_ATOMS: atom_id res chain seq x y z
N MET A 1 -11.34 -5.53 16.97
CA MET A 1 -11.93 -5.53 15.60
C MET A 1 -11.74 -6.90 14.98
N GLU A 2 -12.65 -7.31 14.08
CA GLU A 2 -12.52 -8.56 13.32
C GLU A 2 -11.37 -8.45 12.31
N GLY A 3 -10.52 -9.48 12.22
CA GLY A 3 -9.31 -9.45 11.41
C GLY A 3 -9.58 -9.45 9.90
N LEU A 4 -8.59 -9.01 9.12
CA LEU A 4 -8.66 -8.84 7.66
C LEU A 4 -9.22 -10.07 6.95
N LEU A 5 -8.58 -11.23 7.14
CA LEU A 5 -8.94 -12.44 6.39
C LEU A 5 -10.35 -12.95 6.71
N THR A 6 -10.82 -12.76 7.95
CA THR A 6 -12.19 -13.13 8.35
C THR A 6 -13.21 -12.26 7.61
N ARG A 7 -12.97 -10.95 7.55
CA ARG A 7 -13.83 -10.01 6.81
C ARG A 7 -13.86 -10.33 5.31
N LEU A 8 -12.70 -10.60 4.71
CA LEU A 8 -12.60 -10.95 3.27
C LEU A 8 -13.29 -12.29 2.95
N LYS A 9 -13.13 -13.32 3.81
CA LYS A 9 -13.81 -14.61 3.64
C LYS A 9 -15.34 -14.50 3.72
N ARG A 10 -15.86 -13.55 4.49
CA ARG A 10 -17.30 -13.24 4.55
C ARG A 10 -17.81 -12.50 3.32
N GLY A 11 -16.90 -12.02 2.44
CA GLY A 11 -17.24 -11.26 1.24
C GLY A 11 -17.36 -9.75 1.47
N ASP A 12 -16.76 -9.23 2.55
CA ASP A 12 -16.71 -7.79 2.76
C ASP A 12 -15.82 -7.14 1.69
N VAL A 13 -16.26 -6.00 1.18
CA VAL A 13 -15.39 -5.09 0.42
C VAL A 13 -14.85 -4.04 1.38
N LEU A 14 -13.56 -3.86 1.43
CA LEU A 14 -12.90 -2.93 2.34
C LEU A 14 -12.41 -1.68 1.59
N VAL A 15 -12.33 -0.57 2.31
CA VAL A 15 -11.75 0.67 1.80
C VAL A 15 -10.42 0.91 2.49
N GLY A 16 -9.35 0.99 1.70
CA GLY A 16 -8.04 1.46 2.16
C GLY A 16 -7.98 2.98 2.26
N ASP A 17 -6.93 3.48 2.86
CA ASP A 17 -6.64 4.91 2.91
C ASP A 17 -6.06 5.45 1.60
N GLY A 18 -5.47 6.64 1.64
CA GLY A 18 -4.88 7.36 0.52
C GLY A 18 -3.42 7.74 0.74
N ALA A 19 -2.98 8.78 0.00
CA ALA A 19 -1.59 9.21 0.00
C ALA A 19 -1.13 9.73 1.36
N TRP A 20 0.00 9.21 1.84
CA TRP A 20 0.69 9.69 3.03
C TRP A 20 1.69 10.81 2.72
N GLY A 21 2.60 10.59 1.79
CA GLY A 21 3.68 11.54 1.49
C GLY A 21 3.18 12.95 1.19
N THR A 22 2.16 13.11 0.34
CA THR A 22 1.58 14.41 0.03
C THR A 22 0.91 15.07 1.23
N GLN A 23 0.27 14.29 2.11
CA GLN A 23 -0.33 14.80 3.35
C GLN A 23 0.74 15.29 4.33
N LEU A 24 1.86 14.60 4.44
CA LEU A 24 2.96 14.97 5.31
C LEU A 24 3.73 16.19 4.77
N MET A 25 3.95 16.26 3.45
CA MET A 25 4.54 17.45 2.81
C MET A 25 3.72 18.72 3.10
N GLN A 26 2.39 18.66 3.01
CA GLN A 26 1.50 19.77 3.33
C GLN A 26 1.56 20.18 4.81
N ARG A 27 2.04 19.30 5.70
CA ARG A 27 2.20 19.52 7.14
C ARG A 27 3.62 19.89 7.55
N GLY A 28 4.43 20.26 6.57
CA GLY A 28 5.76 20.79 6.82
C GLY A 28 6.84 19.74 6.98
N LEU A 29 6.76 18.63 6.21
CA LEU A 29 7.89 17.73 6.05
C LEU A 29 9.09 18.51 5.51
N PRO A 30 10.24 18.54 6.22
CA PRO A 30 11.44 19.20 5.70
C PRO A 30 11.89 18.54 4.39
N ALA A 31 12.40 19.33 3.45
CA ALA A 31 12.76 18.87 2.12
C ALA A 31 13.93 17.85 2.10
N ASP A 32 14.75 17.85 3.14
CA ASP A 32 15.89 16.96 3.34
C ASP A 32 15.58 15.73 4.19
N GLN A 33 14.35 15.61 4.69
CA GLN A 33 13.93 14.51 5.57
C GLN A 33 12.98 13.54 4.84
N PRO A 34 13.05 12.23 5.17
CA PRO A 34 12.06 11.26 4.71
C PRO A 34 10.75 11.40 5.51
N PRO A 35 9.61 10.93 4.97
CA PRO A 35 8.33 10.92 5.70
C PRO A 35 8.45 10.30 7.10
N GLU A 36 9.19 9.23 7.24
CA GLU A 36 9.43 8.47 8.48
C GLU A 36 10.05 9.32 9.60
N TRP A 37 10.62 10.48 9.27
CA TRP A 37 11.11 11.46 10.24
C TRP A 37 10.02 11.90 11.24
N PHE A 38 8.76 11.98 10.77
CA PHE A 38 7.64 12.35 11.64
C PHE A 38 7.42 11.34 12.78
N ALA A 39 7.72 10.07 12.57
CA ALA A 39 7.61 9.07 13.64
C ALA A 39 8.50 9.39 14.85
N LEU A 40 9.64 10.04 14.60
CA LEU A 40 10.60 10.42 15.67
C LEU A 40 10.29 11.77 16.28
N GLU A 41 9.92 12.75 15.48
CA GLU A 41 9.92 14.15 15.86
C GLU A 41 8.52 14.73 16.08
N LYS A 42 7.50 14.23 15.35
CA LYS A 42 6.13 14.75 15.42
C LYS A 42 5.09 13.65 15.19
N PRO A 43 5.04 12.60 16.03
CA PRO A 43 4.11 11.48 15.86
C PRO A 43 2.63 11.92 15.87
N GLU A 44 2.30 13.06 16.45
CA GLU A 44 0.97 13.66 16.42
C GLU A 44 0.52 14.04 15.00
N THR A 45 1.46 14.33 14.10
CA THR A 45 1.15 14.59 12.68
C THR A 45 0.70 13.30 11.98
N ILE A 46 1.32 12.17 12.30
CA ILE A 46 0.90 10.84 11.83
C ILE A 46 -0.51 10.53 12.35
N GLU A 47 -0.78 10.80 13.64
CA GLU A 47 -2.11 10.61 14.22
C GLU A 47 -3.18 11.45 13.53
N GLU A 48 -2.84 12.71 13.21
CA GLU A 48 -3.76 13.60 12.48
C GLU A 48 -4.13 13.02 11.11
N VAL A 49 -3.14 12.63 10.30
CA VAL A 49 -3.38 12.06 8.96
C VAL A 49 -4.18 10.77 9.05
N ALA A 50 -3.83 9.86 9.97
CA ALA A 50 -4.56 8.61 10.19
C ALA A 50 -6.02 8.88 10.57
N ARG A 51 -6.28 9.85 11.44
CA ARG A 51 -7.64 10.23 11.85
C ARG A 51 -8.48 10.72 10.69
N LEU A 52 -7.90 11.56 9.81
CA LEU A 52 -8.59 12.05 8.62
C LEU A 52 -9.05 10.91 7.69
N TYR A 53 -8.23 9.86 7.52
CA TYR A 53 -8.60 8.71 6.70
C TYR A 53 -9.67 7.83 7.37
N VAL A 54 -9.58 7.61 8.67
CA VAL A 54 -10.65 6.92 9.41
C VAL A 54 -11.98 7.67 9.32
N GLU A 55 -11.97 9.00 9.46
CA GLU A 55 -13.15 9.85 9.34
C GLU A 55 -13.69 9.91 7.89
N ALA A 56 -12.82 9.68 6.91
CA ALA A 56 -13.22 9.50 5.52
C ALA A 56 -13.83 8.12 5.23
N GLY A 57 -13.75 7.18 6.17
CA GLY A 57 -14.35 5.85 6.07
C GLY A 57 -13.37 4.75 5.63
N ALA A 58 -12.07 4.91 5.83
CA ALA A 58 -11.10 3.84 5.62
C ALA A 58 -11.29 2.69 6.63
N ASP A 59 -11.27 1.45 6.16
CA ASP A 59 -11.25 0.22 6.96
C ASP A 59 -9.82 -0.23 7.29
N LEU A 60 -8.84 0.18 6.44
CA LEU A 60 -7.42 -0.03 6.63
C LEU A 60 -6.71 1.33 6.58
N VAL A 61 -5.82 1.57 7.53
CA VAL A 61 -5.00 2.78 7.58
C VAL A 61 -3.53 2.37 7.63
N THR A 62 -2.77 2.85 6.67
CA THR A 62 -1.36 2.53 6.47
C THR A 62 -0.49 3.27 7.49
N THR A 63 0.63 2.70 7.88
CA THR A 63 1.64 3.36 8.71
C THR A 63 2.61 4.18 7.85
N ASP A 64 3.19 5.24 8.42
CA ASP A 64 4.24 6.04 7.79
C ASP A 64 5.59 5.34 7.92
N THR A 65 5.73 4.18 7.24
CA THR A 65 6.90 3.30 7.31
C THR A 65 7.34 2.74 5.95
N PHE A 66 6.89 3.37 4.86
CA PHE A 66 7.22 2.94 3.49
C PHE A 66 8.72 2.80 3.25
N GLY A 67 9.52 3.76 3.73
CA GLY A 67 10.98 3.74 3.66
C GLY A 67 11.65 3.23 4.95
N GLY A 68 10.97 2.43 5.77
CA GLY A 68 11.41 2.02 7.10
C GLY A 68 12.51 0.94 7.14
N THR A 69 13.04 0.47 6.00
CA THR A 69 14.19 -0.45 5.96
C THR A 69 15.50 0.25 6.33
N SER A 70 16.47 -0.51 6.85
CA SER A 70 17.82 0.00 7.13
C SER A 70 18.48 0.64 5.89
N PHE A 71 18.22 0.11 4.69
CA PHE A 71 18.75 0.66 3.43
C PHE A 71 18.21 2.07 3.13
N ARG A 72 16.91 2.28 3.28
CA ARG A 72 16.26 3.57 3.01
C ARG A 72 16.60 4.60 4.08
N LEU A 73 16.50 4.23 5.35
CA LEU A 73 16.77 5.12 6.47
C LEU A 73 18.24 5.59 6.50
N ARG A 74 19.19 4.74 6.06
CA ARG A 74 20.61 5.09 5.95
C ARG A 74 20.88 6.28 5.04
N LEU A 75 20.06 6.50 4.01
CA LEU A 75 20.19 7.66 3.11
C LEU A 75 20.00 8.99 3.86
N HIS A 76 19.39 8.96 5.02
CA HIS A 76 19.09 10.11 5.88
C HIS A 76 19.76 10.02 7.27
N GLY A 77 20.67 9.04 7.45
CA GLY A 77 21.35 8.85 8.75
C GLY A 77 20.47 8.33 9.87
N LEU A 78 19.33 7.70 9.54
CA LEU A 78 18.33 7.20 10.50
C LEU A 78 18.34 5.68 10.64
N ASP A 79 19.31 4.97 10.09
CA ASP A 79 19.36 3.51 10.12
C ASP A 79 19.52 2.91 11.53
N SER A 80 20.17 3.63 12.45
CA SER A 80 20.22 3.25 13.86
C SER A 80 18.87 3.38 14.58
N GLU A 81 17.96 4.20 14.07
CA GLU A 81 16.63 4.44 14.62
C GLU A 81 15.53 3.56 14.01
N ARG A 82 15.89 2.62 13.10
CA ARG A 82 14.92 1.85 12.30
C ARG A 82 13.82 1.17 13.12
N GLU A 83 14.20 0.55 14.24
CA GLU A 83 13.21 -0.09 15.12
C GLU A 83 12.26 0.92 15.74
N ARG A 84 12.82 2.03 16.23
CA ARG A 84 12.04 3.10 16.86
C ARG A 84 11.09 3.78 15.88
N VAL A 85 11.56 4.09 14.67
CA VAL A 85 10.76 4.66 13.56
C VAL A 85 9.55 3.78 13.27
N ASN A 86 9.78 2.52 12.96
CA ASN A 86 8.72 1.59 12.58
C ASN A 86 7.72 1.36 13.72
N ARG A 87 8.20 1.20 14.96
CA ARG A 87 7.35 1.00 16.11
C ARG A 87 6.50 2.24 16.42
N GLN A 88 7.11 3.43 16.48
CA GLN A 88 6.38 4.66 16.83
C GLN A 88 5.34 5.03 15.77
N ALA A 89 5.60 4.79 14.49
CA ALA A 89 4.62 5.00 13.42
C ALA A 89 3.39 4.09 13.59
N VAL A 90 3.58 2.80 13.90
CA VAL A 90 2.47 1.89 14.21
C VAL A 90 1.68 2.36 15.43
N GLU A 91 2.37 2.71 16.52
CA GLU A 91 1.74 3.18 17.75
C GLU A 91 0.91 4.44 17.53
N ALA A 92 1.41 5.40 16.72
CA ALA A 92 0.70 6.64 16.39
C ALA A 92 -0.59 6.33 15.60
N VAL A 93 -0.51 5.49 14.56
CA VAL A 93 -1.70 5.09 13.80
C VAL A 93 -2.69 4.32 14.68
N LYS A 94 -2.23 3.41 15.55
CA LYS A 94 -3.10 2.69 16.50
C LYS A 94 -3.87 3.63 17.42
N ARG A 95 -3.21 4.65 17.98
CA ARG A 95 -3.88 5.67 18.80
C ARG A 95 -4.96 6.40 18.02
N ALA A 96 -4.64 6.79 16.79
CA ALA A 96 -5.57 7.54 15.94
C ALA A 96 -6.79 6.72 15.50
N VAL A 97 -6.58 5.46 15.11
CA VAL A 97 -7.69 4.60 14.63
C VAL A 97 -8.59 4.14 15.78
N GLY A 98 -8.06 3.97 17.00
CA GLY A 98 -8.85 3.62 18.18
C GLY A 98 -9.71 2.38 17.99
N GLY A 99 -9.25 1.38 17.26
CA GLY A 99 -9.98 0.16 16.95
C GLY A 99 -11.10 0.32 15.88
N ARG A 100 -11.20 1.45 15.18
CA ARG A 100 -12.20 1.70 14.12
C ARG A 100 -11.74 1.23 12.74
N ALA A 101 -10.43 1.09 12.52
CA ALA A 101 -9.80 0.59 11.31
C ALA A 101 -8.65 -0.35 11.64
N LEU A 102 -8.28 -1.23 10.70
CA LEU A 102 -7.10 -2.07 10.79
C LEU A 102 -5.84 -1.24 10.51
N VAL A 103 -4.77 -1.51 11.24
CA VAL A 103 -3.46 -0.87 11.05
C VAL A 103 -2.64 -1.70 10.07
N SER A 104 -2.31 -1.10 8.92
CA SER A 104 -1.54 -1.73 7.84
C SER A 104 -0.09 -1.27 7.90
N GLY A 105 0.82 -2.16 8.32
CA GLY A 105 2.26 -1.88 8.33
C GLY A 105 2.81 -1.81 6.91
N SER A 106 3.20 -0.62 6.46
CA SER A 106 3.74 -0.37 5.12
C SER A 106 5.19 -0.82 5.01
N VAL A 107 5.50 -1.55 3.94
CA VAL A 107 6.85 -2.02 3.57
C VAL A 107 7.06 -1.73 2.09
N GLY A 108 7.73 -0.63 1.78
CA GLY A 108 8.08 -0.24 0.41
C GLY A 108 9.39 -0.85 -0.07
N PRO A 109 9.79 -0.60 -1.34
CA PRO A 109 11.04 -1.09 -1.90
C PRO A 109 12.28 -0.62 -1.12
N SER A 110 13.29 -1.47 -1.03
CA SER A 110 14.57 -1.14 -0.36
C SER A 110 15.32 0.02 -1.01
N GLY A 111 15.00 0.34 -2.27
CA GLY A 111 15.72 1.31 -3.06
C GLY A 111 17.05 0.78 -3.61
N ARG A 112 17.27 -0.55 -3.55
CA ARG A 112 18.46 -1.22 -4.06
C ARG A 112 18.14 -1.97 -5.35
N LEU A 113 19.11 -2.04 -6.24
CA LEU A 113 19.06 -2.96 -7.37
C LEU A 113 19.72 -4.27 -6.95
N LEU A 114 18.97 -5.38 -7.12
CA LEU A 114 19.43 -6.70 -6.74
C LEU A 114 20.41 -7.28 -7.78
N GLU A 115 21.30 -8.15 -7.32
CA GLU A 115 22.14 -8.98 -8.20
C GLU A 115 21.26 -9.79 -9.18
N PRO A 116 21.71 -10.00 -10.43
CA PRO A 116 22.99 -9.59 -11.02
C PRO A 116 22.97 -8.17 -11.65
N ILE A 117 21.85 -7.43 -11.59
CA ILE A 117 21.70 -6.10 -12.20
C ILE A 117 22.40 -5.04 -11.33
N GLY A 118 22.25 -5.13 -10.02
CA GLY A 118 22.90 -4.29 -9.03
C GLY A 118 23.96 -5.03 -8.22
N ASP A 119 24.22 -4.50 -7.03
CA ASP A 119 25.29 -4.94 -6.13
C ASP A 119 24.75 -5.51 -4.80
N THR A 120 23.45 -5.61 -4.64
CA THR A 120 22.84 -6.03 -3.39
C THR A 120 22.28 -7.44 -3.52
N SER A 121 22.71 -8.35 -2.63
CA SER A 121 22.21 -9.71 -2.64
C SER A 121 20.73 -9.77 -2.22
N PRO A 122 19.94 -10.69 -2.81
CA PRO A 122 18.54 -10.89 -2.38
C PRO A 122 18.42 -11.25 -0.88
N ASP A 123 19.41 -11.94 -0.31
CA ASP A 123 19.38 -12.34 1.10
C ASP A 123 19.57 -11.13 2.03
N ALA A 124 20.44 -10.16 1.67
CA ALA A 124 20.62 -8.94 2.44
C ALA A 124 19.34 -8.08 2.47
N VAL A 125 18.59 -8.06 1.36
CA VAL A 125 17.31 -7.36 1.29
C VAL A 125 16.25 -8.09 2.10
N GLU A 126 16.20 -9.42 2.05
CA GLU A 126 15.29 -10.23 2.88
C GLU A 126 15.53 -10.00 4.38
N GLU A 127 16.79 -9.93 4.82
CA GLU A 127 17.17 -9.62 6.20
C GLU A 127 16.67 -8.21 6.61
N ALA A 128 16.92 -7.19 5.79
CA ALA A 128 16.47 -5.82 6.06
C ALA A 128 14.94 -5.69 6.15
N PHE A 129 14.21 -6.41 5.29
CA PHE A 129 12.75 -6.50 5.39
C PHE A 129 12.33 -7.24 6.67
N GLY A 130 13.02 -8.31 7.04
CA GLY A 130 12.76 -9.03 8.28
C GLY A 130 12.87 -8.15 9.51
N GLU A 131 13.91 -7.32 9.60
CA GLU A 131 14.09 -6.34 10.69
C GLU A 131 12.93 -5.34 10.78
N GLN A 132 12.55 -4.74 9.64
CA GLN A 132 11.44 -3.79 9.59
C GLN A 132 10.12 -4.46 10.00
N ILE A 133 9.81 -5.60 9.40
CA ILE A 133 8.56 -6.33 9.61
C ILE A 133 8.44 -6.81 11.06
N ALA A 134 9.53 -7.25 11.68
CA ALA A 134 9.53 -7.63 13.09
C ALA A 134 9.15 -6.45 13.99
N ALA A 135 9.66 -5.24 13.70
CA ALA A 135 9.29 -4.04 14.43
C ALA A 135 7.81 -3.67 14.24
N LEU A 136 7.30 -3.73 13.00
CA LEU A 136 5.88 -3.45 12.69
C LEU A 136 4.93 -4.43 13.40
N ALA A 137 5.24 -5.73 13.32
CA ALA A 137 4.41 -6.78 13.92
C ALA A 137 4.44 -6.71 15.45
N SER A 138 5.61 -6.51 16.07
CA SER A 138 5.75 -6.38 17.53
C SER A 138 5.03 -5.16 18.09
N ALA A 139 4.95 -4.06 17.32
CA ALA A 139 4.17 -2.88 17.67
C ALA A 139 2.65 -3.10 17.50
N GLY A 140 2.24 -4.21 16.87
CA GLY A 140 0.85 -4.63 16.73
C GLY A 140 0.18 -4.09 15.48
N ALA A 141 0.86 -4.09 14.33
CA ALA A 141 0.21 -3.96 13.04
C ALA A 141 -0.74 -5.14 12.82
N ASP A 142 -1.97 -4.87 12.36
CA ASP A 142 -3.01 -5.89 12.12
C ASP A 142 -2.79 -6.64 10.79
N VAL A 143 -2.07 -6.03 9.86
CA VAL A 143 -1.71 -6.56 8.54
C VAL A 143 -0.39 -5.93 8.08
N LEU A 144 0.38 -6.66 7.30
CA LEU A 144 1.58 -6.17 6.62
C LEU A 144 1.27 -5.92 5.16
N CYS A 145 1.68 -4.77 4.62
CA CYS A 145 1.50 -4.42 3.22
C CYS A 145 2.87 -4.21 2.55
N VAL A 146 3.34 -5.22 1.84
CA VAL A 146 4.47 -5.10 0.92
C VAL A 146 3.96 -4.40 -0.33
N GLU A 147 4.35 -3.13 -0.56
CA GLU A 147 3.69 -2.29 -1.55
C GLU A 147 4.64 -1.59 -2.52
N THR A 148 4.09 -1.21 -3.69
CA THR A 148 4.79 -0.41 -4.72
C THR A 148 6.04 -1.12 -5.27
N MET A 149 6.05 -2.44 -5.26
CA MET A 149 7.20 -3.21 -5.73
C MET A 149 7.30 -3.21 -7.26
N GLY A 150 8.49 -2.93 -7.77
CA GLY A 150 8.81 -2.99 -9.21
C GLY A 150 9.53 -4.28 -9.60
N ASP A 151 10.28 -4.87 -8.68
CA ASP A 151 11.03 -6.11 -8.85
C ASP A 151 10.32 -7.27 -8.14
N LEU A 152 10.06 -8.36 -8.87
CA LEU A 152 9.38 -9.53 -8.32
C LEU A 152 10.27 -10.30 -7.34
N THR A 153 11.59 -10.32 -7.56
CA THR A 153 12.52 -10.96 -6.64
C THR A 153 12.49 -10.24 -5.30
N GLU A 154 12.59 -8.92 -5.31
CA GLU A 154 12.50 -8.10 -4.10
C GLU A 154 11.15 -8.29 -3.39
N ALA A 155 10.04 -8.21 -4.11
CA ALA A 155 8.70 -8.40 -3.56
C ALA A 155 8.53 -9.77 -2.89
N THR A 156 8.99 -10.83 -3.54
CA THR A 156 8.89 -12.19 -2.98
C THR A 156 9.79 -12.39 -1.75
N ARG A 157 10.96 -11.71 -1.69
CA ARG A 157 11.82 -11.71 -0.49
C ARG A 157 11.13 -11.01 0.68
N ALA A 158 10.49 -9.86 0.46
CA ALA A 158 9.74 -9.17 1.50
C ALA A 158 8.56 -10.01 2.02
N VAL A 159 7.80 -10.67 1.14
CA VAL A 159 6.71 -11.58 1.54
C VAL A 159 7.24 -12.77 2.35
N LYS A 160 8.34 -13.41 1.92
CA LYS A 160 8.96 -14.53 2.66
C LYS A 160 9.45 -14.09 4.03
N ALA A 161 10.12 -12.94 4.12
CA ALA A 161 10.52 -12.35 5.40
C ALA A 161 9.31 -12.17 6.32
N ALA A 162 8.19 -11.61 5.82
CA ALA A 162 6.98 -11.43 6.60
C ALA A 162 6.40 -12.75 7.12
N LYS A 163 6.32 -13.77 6.29
CA LYS A 163 5.83 -15.10 6.69
C LYS A 163 6.77 -15.81 7.66
N SER A 164 8.06 -15.51 7.62
CA SER A 164 9.06 -16.07 8.54
C SER A 164 9.01 -15.41 9.92
N VAL A 165 9.03 -14.05 9.97
CA VAL A 165 9.19 -13.33 11.24
C VAL A 165 7.87 -12.98 11.92
N ALA A 166 6.76 -12.96 11.16
CA ALA A 166 5.42 -12.63 11.66
C ALA A 166 4.34 -13.58 11.09
N PRO A 167 4.44 -14.90 11.29
CA PRO A 167 3.59 -15.90 10.61
C PRO A 167 2.10 -15.78 10.94
N GLY A 168 1.75 -15.10 12.04
CA GLY A 168 0.37 -14.87 12.46
C GLY A 168 -0.27 -13.61 11.88
N VAL A 169 0.50 -12.75 11.18
CA VAL A 169 0.01 -11.49 10.63
C VAL A 169 -0.27 -11.68 9.12
N PRO A 170 -1.48 -11.33 8.63
CA PRO A 170 -1.78 -11.39 7.19
C PRO A 170 -0.85 -10.50 6.37
N VAL A 171 -0.50 -10.97 5.16
CA VAL A 171 0.38 -10.25 4.24
C VAL A 171 -0.37 -9.88 2.97
N MET A 172 -0.52 -8.60 2.71
CA MET A 172 -0.90 -8.04 1.42
C MET A 172 0.38 -7.74 0.63
N ALA A 173 0.38 -8.01 -0.67
CA ALA A 173 1.50 -7.71 -1.54
C ALA A 173 1.04 -7.08 -2.84
N THR A 174 1.55 -5.89 -3.16
CA THR A 174 1.21 -5.14 -4.36
C THR A 174 2.44 -4.80 -5.18
N MET A 175 2.27 -4.85 -6.50
CA MET A 175 3.28 -4.40 -7.45
C MET A 175 2.76 -3.24 -8.29
N THR A 176 3.68 -2.44 -8.80
CA THR A 176 3.36 -1.29 -9.65
C THR A 176 3.52 -1.66 -11.12
N PHE A 177 2.48 -1.43 -11.90
CA PHE A 177 2.46 -1.70 -13.34
C PHE A 177 2.25 -0.42 -14.13
N GLU A 178 2.87 -0.38 -15.31
CA GLU A 178 2.71 0.68 -16.29
C GLU A 178 2.08 0.13 -17.57
N PRO A 179 1.21 0.90 -18.25
CA PRO A 179 0.67 0.51 -19.54
C PRO A 179 1.75 0.54 -20.61
N THR A 180 1.78 -0.51 -21.42
CA THR A 180 2.66 -0.64 -22.58
C THR A 180 1.85 -1.12 -23.79
N PRO A 181 2.37 -1.02 -25.03
CA PRO A 181 1.68 -1.59 -26.20
C PRO A 181 1.42 -3.10 -26.11
N ARG A 182 2.11 -3.82 -25.20
CA ARG A 182 1.98 -5.26 -25.00
C ARG A 182 1.12 -5.64 -23.79
N GLY A 183 0.56 -4.67 -23.07
CA GLY A 183 -0.16 -4.86 -21.80
C GLY A 183 0.50 -4.16 -20.63
N TYR A 184 0.24 -4.63 -19.42
CA TYR A 184 0.75 -4.02 -18.20
C TYR A 184 1.97 -4.78 -17.68
N PHE A 185 3.06 -4.04 -17.43
CA PHE A 185 4.33 -4.60 -16.95
C PHE A 185 4.91 -3.71 -15.85
N THR A 186 5.66 -4.33 -14.93
CA THR A 186 6.47 -3.55 -13.98
C THR A 186 7.65 -2.91 -14.69
N VAL A 187 8.32 -1.95 -14.05
CA VAL A 187 9.57 -1.34 -14.56
C VAL A 187 10.66 -2.39 -14.87
N MET A 188 10.63 -3.53 -14.19
CA MET A 188 11.54 -4.66 -14.44
C MET A 188 11.01 -5.64 -15.50
N GLY A 189 9.93 -5.30 -16.21
CA GLY A 189 9.37 -6.09 -17.31
C GLY A 189 8.60 -7.35 -16.86
N VAL A 190 8.15 -7.41 -15.63
CA VAL A 190 7.34 -8.52 -15.11
C VAL A 190 5.87 -8.29 -15.48
N SER A 191 5.22 -9.29 -16.12
CA SER A 191 3.79 -9.21 -16.42
C SER A 191 2.92 -9.39 -15.19
N VAL A 192 1.66 -8.96 -15.26
CA VAL A 192 0.69 -9.08 -14.16
C VAL A 192 0.54 -10.53 -13.71
N GLU A 193 0.42 -11.48 -14.64
CA GLU A 193 0.23 -12.90 -14.34
C GLU A 193 1.45 -13.48 -13.61
N LYS A 194 2.67 -13.14 -14.08
CA LYS A 194 3.92 -13.60 -13.47
C LYS A 194 4.09 -13.02 -12.06
N ALA A 195 3.75 -11.75 -11.88
CA ALA A 195 3.77 -11.08 -10.59
C ALA A 195 2.83 -11.76 -9.58
N VAL A 196 1.58 -11.95 -9.97
CA VAL A 196 0.57 -12.61 -9.12
C VAL A 196 1.01 -14.02 -8.72
N ALA A 197 1.43 -14.84 -9.68
CA ALA A 197 1.89 -16.21 -9.41
C ALA A 197 3.09 -16.23 -8.45
N GLY A 198 4.04 -15.30 -8.60
CA GLY A 198 5.21 -15.20 -7.72
C GLY A 198 4.85 -14.78 -6.30
N LEU A 199 3.98 -13.79 -6.13
CA LEU A 199 3.52 -13.33 -4.82
C LEU A 199 2.69 -14.39 -4.09
N GLU A 200 1.80 -15.09 -4.80
CA GLU A 200 1.02 -16.21 -4.27
C GLU A 200 1.94 -17.36 -3.82
N ALA A 201 2.92 -17.74 -4.65
CA ALA A 201 3.90 -18.77 -4.31
C ALA A 201 4.80 -18.38 -3.12
N ALA A 202 5.07 -17.08 -2.90
CA ALA A 202 5.78 -16.57 -1.75
C ALA A 202 4.95 -16.59 -0.46
N GLY A 203 3.62 -16.75 -0.55
CA GLY A 203 2.72 -16.87 0.59
C GLY A 203 1.92 -15.60 0.91
N ALA A 204 1.75 -14.67 -0.02
CA ALA A 204 0.86 -13.53 0.15
C ALA A 204 -0.59 -14.00 0.37
N ASP A 205 -1.31 -13.36 1.30
CA ASP A 205 -2.72 -13.66 1.59
C ASP A 205 -3.67 -12.80 0.73
N VAL A 206 -3.20 -11.65 0.27
CA VAL A 206 -3.88 -10.72 -0.63
C VAL A 206 -2.85 -10.23 -1.64
N VAL A 207 -3.20 -10.19 -2.91
CA VAL A 207 -2.32 -9.64 -3.95
C VAL A 207 -2.96 -8.45 -4.64
N GLY A 208 -2.16 -7.59 -5.28
CA GLY A 208 -2.76 -6.42 -5.90
C GLY A 208 -1.80 -5.51 -6.63
N SER A 209 -2.29 -4.30 -6.89
CA SER A 209 -1.52 -3.24 -7.52
C SER A 209 -1.81 -1.89 -6.87
N ASN A 210 -0.77 -1.09 -6.72
CA ASN A 210 -0.87 0.28 -6.27
C ASN A 210 0.09 1.19 -7.02
N CYS A 211 -0.15 2.49 -7.00
CA CYS A 211 0.71 3.50 -7.63
C CYS A 211 0.82 3.34 -9.16
N GLY A 212 1.77 4.03 -9.79
CA GLY A 212 2.07 3.95 -11.24
C GLY A 212 1.07 4.67 -12.12
N THR A 213 -0.22 4.43 -11.98
CA THR A 213 -1.25 4.94 -12.88
C THR A 213 -2.56 5.28 -12.17
N GLY A 214 -3.50 5.96 -12.89
CA GLY A 214 -4.84 6.27 -12.42
C GLY A 214 -5.79 5.08 -12.50
N ILE A 215 -7.03 5.29 -12.00
CA ILE A 215 -8.04 4.21 -11.90
C ILE A 215 -8.37 3.59 -13.27
N GLY A 216 -8.21 4.35 -14.36
CA GLY A 216 -8.46 3.86 -15.72
C GLY A 216 -7.67 2.62 -16.07
N ASP A 217 -6.37 2.70 -15.97
CA ASP A 217 -5.45 1.60 -16.24
C ASP A 217 -5.52 0.52 -15.15
N MET A 218 -5.72 0.93 -13.88
CA MET A 218 -5.88 -0.01 -12.76
C MET A 218 -7.05 -0.98 -12.94
N VAL A 219 -8.14 -0.57 -13.59
CA VAL A 219 -9.22 -1.50 -14.00
C VAL A 219 -8.68 -2.53 -14.99
N GLY A 220 -7.82 -2.13 -15.92
CA GLY A 220 -7.16 -3.04 -16.85
C GLY A 220 -6.24 -4.05 -16.15
N VAL A 221 -5.43 -3.59 -15.20
CA VAL A 221 -4.57 -4.43 -14.36
C VAL A 221 -5.41 -5.41 -13.53
N ALA A 222 -6.46 -4.93 -12.84
CA ALA A 222 -7.36 -5.76 -12.05
C ALA A 222 -8.01 -6.87 -12.90
N ARG A 223 -8.39 -6.56 -14.16
CA ARG A 223 -8.98 -7.53 -15.08
C ARG A 223 -8.01 -8.66 -15.47
N GLN A 224 -6.70 -8.40 -15.49
CA GLN A 224 -5.70 -9.46 -15.68
C GLN A 224 -5.49 -10.24 -14.37
N MET A 225 -5.43 -9.57 -13.21
CA MET A 225 -5.24 -10.21 -11.91
C MET A 225 -6.35 -11.21 -11.56
N VAL A 226 -7.62 -10.85 -11.76
CA VAL A 226 -8.75 -11.74 -11.44
C VAL A 226 -8.76 -13.05 -12.26
N ARG A 227 -8.06 -13.08 -13.40
CA ARG A 227 -7.88 -14.29 -14.20
C ARG A 227 -6.71 -15.15 -13.73
N ALA A 228 -5.75 -14.54 -13.03
CA ALA A 228 -4.49 -15.16 -12.62
C ALA A 228 -4.55 -15.79 -11.21
N THR A 229 -5.48 -15.37 -10.34
CA THR A 229 -5.56 -15.86 -8.96
C THR A 229 -6.98 -15.97 -8.44
N ARG A 230 -7.14 -16.69 -7.32
CA ARG A 230 -8.34 -16.73 -6.48
C ARG A 230 -8.17 -16.00 -5.14
N LEU A 231 -6.99 -15.48 -4.87
CA LEU A 231 -6.76 -14.67 -3.68
C LEU A 231 -7.57 -13.36 -3.76
N PRO A 232 -7.94 -12.79 -2.61
CA PRO A 232 -8.52 -11.46 -2.56
C PRO A 232 -7.58 -10.43 -3.21
N LEU A 233 -8.16 -9.44 -3.89
CA LEU A 233 -7.41 -8.40 -4.58
C LEU A 233 -7.52 -7.05 -3.87
N ILE A 234 -6.38 -6.34 -3.80
CA ILE A 234 -6.29 -4.94 -3.40
C ILE A 234 -5.87 -4.07 -4.59
N ILE A 235 -6.59 -2.97 -4.84
CA ILE A 235 -6.29 -2.01 -5.92
C ILE A 235 -6.31 -0.58 -5.35
N GLN A 236 -5.17 0.12 -5.47
CA GLN A 236 -4.99 1.47 -4.94
C GLN A 236 -4.35 2.39 -6.01
N PRO A 237 -5.16 2.96 -6.92
CA PRO A 237 -4.68 3.85 -7.97
C PRO A 237 -4.21 5.20 -7.44
N ASN A 238 -3.39 5.90 -8.21
CA ASN A 238 -3.11 7.31 -8.04
C ASN A 238 -4.34 8.15 -8.41
N ALA A 239 -4.38 9.40 -7.97
CA ALA A 239 -5.36 10.39 -8.45
C ALA A 239 -4.99 10.89 -9.86
N GLY A 240 -4.85 9.97 -10.82
CA GLY A 240 -4.35 10.21 -12.16
C GLY A 240 -2.81 10.13 -12.26
N LEU A 241 -2.27 10.57 -13.39
CA LEU A 241 -0.82 10.65 -13.58
C LEU A 241 -0.25 11.93 -12.96
N PRO A 242 0.99 11.88 -12.42
CA PRO A 242 1.65 13.09 -11.92
C PRO A 242 1.96 14.05 -13.07
N GLU A 243 1.61 15.32 -12.89
CA GLU A 243 1.98 16.43 -13.77
C GLU A 243 2.86 17.42 -13.02
N SER A 244 3.89 17.96 -13.69
CA SER A 244 4.67 19.05 -13.12
C SER A 244 4.02 20.38 -13.49
N ARG A 245 3.62 21.18 -12.48
CA ARG A 245 3.12 22.55 -12.64
C ARG A 245 3.90 23.46 -11.70
N ASP A 246 4.58 24.44 -12.25
CA ASP A 246 5.38 25.41 -11.48
C ASP A 246 6.39 24.75 -10.51
N GLY A 247 6.99 23.62 -10.95
CA GLY A 247 7.93 22.84 -10.14
C GLY A 247 7.31 21.97 -9.05
N GLN A 248 5.98 21.91 -8.96
CA GLN A 248 5.25 21.04 -8.03
C GLN A 248 4.60 19.87 -8.77
N VAL A 249 4.57 18.72 -8.13
CA VAL A 249 3.84 17.56 -8.63
C VAL A 249 2.37 17.69 -8.23
N VAL A 250 1.49 17.71 -9.24
CA VAL A 250 0.03 17.75 -9.06
C VAL A 250 -0.62 16.53 -9.69
N TYR A 251 -1.77 16.15 -9.12
CA TYR A 251 -2.60 15.05 -9.61
C TYR A 251 -3.98 15.58 -9.96
N ASN A 252 -4.51 15.22 -11.13
CA ASN A 252 -5.69 15.88 -11.71
C ASN A 252 -6.97 15.05 -11.64
N GLU A 253 -6.91 13.79 -11.24
CA GLU A 253 -8.12 12.98 -11.12
C GLU A 253 -8.88 13.36 -9.85
N THR A 254 -10.12 13.85 -10.04
CA THR A 254 -10.93 14.33 -8.92
C THR A 254 -11.53 13.17 -8.12
N PRO A 255 -11.92 13.37 -6.83
CA PRO A 255 -12.63 12.36 -6.05
C PRO A 255 -13.86 11.79 -6.75
N LYS A 256 -14.62 12.64 -7.44
CA LYS A 256 -15.82 12.24 -8.19
C LYS A 256 -15.47 11.36 -9.39
N ALA A 257 -14.45 11.71 -10.16
CA ALA A 257 -14.02 10.94 -11.33
C ALA A 257 -13.51 9.55 -10.93
N MET A 258 -12.66 9.48 -9.90
CA MET A 258 -12.16 8.23 -9.37
C MET A 258 -13.28 7.34 -8.83
N ALA A 259 -14.15 7.89 -7.98
CA ALA A 259 -15.26 7.14 -7.38
C ALA A 259 -16.26 6.60 -8.41
N ALA A 260 -16.46 7.29 -9.53
CA ALA A 260 -17.35 6.84 -10.61
C ALA A 260 -16.91 5.51 -11.23
N ARG A 261 -15.62 5.17 -11.16
CA ARG A 261 -15.04 3.94 -11.71
C ARG A 261 -14.83 2.83 -10.69
N VAL A 262 -14.97 3.10 -9.40
CA VAL A 262 -14.89 2.09 -8.34
C VAL A 262 -15.81 0.88 -8.60
N PRO A 263 -17.07 1.05 -9.04
CA PRO A 263 -17.94 -0.07 -9.36
C PRO A 263 -17.34 -1.05 -10.40
N GLU A 264 -16.53 -0.57 -11.36
CA GLU A 264 -15.87 -1.44 -12.33
C GLU A 264 -14.89 -2.43 -11.66
N LEU A 265 -14.15 -1.97 -10.64
CA LEU A 265 -13.27 -2.82 -9.84
C LEU A 265 -14.06 -3.84 -9.01
N LEU A 266 -15.15 -3.39 -8.39
CA LEU A 266 -15.99 -4.25 -7.54
C LEU A 266 -16.72 -5.32 -8.35
N ASP A 267 -17.20 -4.98 -9.55
CA ASP A 267 -17.85 -5.93 -10.47
C ASP A 267 -16.84 -6.99 -10.99
N LEU A 268 -15.54 -6.69 -10.99
CA LEU A 268 -14.47 -7.66 -11.27
C LEU A 268 -14.16 -8.56 -10.07
N GLY A 269 -14.64 -8.25 -8.86
CA GLY A 269 -14.39 -9.02 -7.64
C GLY A 269 -13.21 -8.49 -6.79
N VAL A 270 -12.76 -7.24 -7.01
CA VAL A 270 -11.76 -6.61 -6.13
C VAL A 270 -12.33 -6.47 -4.74
N SER A 271 -11.57 -6.90 -3.74
CA SER A 271 -12.01 -6.99 -2.34
C SER A 271 -11.60 -5.78 -1.50
N ILE A 272 -10.54 -5.07 -1.89
CA ILE A 272 -10.04 -3.88 -1.20
C ILE A 272 -9.76 -2.79 -2.23
N VAL A 273 -10.36 -1.61 -2.05
CA VAL A 273 -10.14 -0.44 -2.91
C VAL A 273 -9.72 0.74 -2.06
N GLY A 274 -8.62 1.37 -2.40
CA GLY A 274 -8.10 2.57 -1.72
C GLY A 274 -7.54 3.56 -2.71
N GLY A 275 -6.62 4.40 -2.24
CA GLY A 275 -5.89 5.33 -3.07
C GLY A 275 -4.39 5.27 -2.83
N CYS A 276 -3.61 5.79 -3.77
CA CYS A 276 -2.18 5.99 -3.65
C CYS A 276 -1.85 7.47 -3.91
N CYS A 277 -0.73 7.77 -4.56
CA CYS A 277 -0.25 9.14 -4.75
C CYS A 277 -1.33 10.12 -5.25
N GLY A 278 -1.36 11.31 -4.66
CA GLY A 278 -2.30 12.39 -5.00
C GLY A 278 -3.70 12.23 -4.43
N THR A 279 -4.08 11.08 -3.88
CA THR A 279 -5.39 10.92 -3.26
C THR A 279 -5.45 11.59 -1.89
N THR A 280 -6.61 12.10 -1.53
CA THR A 280 -6.89 12.85 -0.30
C THR A 280 -8.00 12.18 0.51
N PRO A 281 -8.26 12.61 1.74
CA PRO A 281 -9.44 12.14 2.49
C PRO A 281 -10.76 12.27 1.74
N GLU A 282 -10.90 13.27 0.86
CA GLU A 282 -12.09 13.45 0.01
C GLU A 282 -12.22 12.33 -1.02
N HIS A 283 -11.10 11.87 -1.60
CA HIS A 283 -11.10 10.70 -2.48
C HIS A 283 -11.58 9.46 -1.74
N ILE A 284 -11.06 9.21 -0.55
CA ILE A 284 -11.43 8.04 0.25
C ILE A 284 -12.91 8.10 0.66
N ARG A 285 -13.41 9.28 1.04
CA ARG A 285 -14.85 9.49 1.32
C ARG A 285 -15.72 9.21 0.10
N ALA A 286 -15.26 9.60 -1.09
CA ALA A 286 -15.99 9.35 -2.34
C ALA A 286 -15.97 7.85 -2.71
N ILE A 287 -14.82 7.17 -2.54
CA ILE A 287 -14.68 5.71 -2.71
C ILE A 287 -15.61 4.98 -1.74
N ARG A 288 -15.64 5.35 -0.45
CA ARG A 288 -16.54 4.76 0.56
C ARG A 288 -17.99 4.84 0.11
N LYS A 289 -18.45 6.01 -0.31
CA LYS A 289 -19.82 6.18 -0.82
C LYS A 289 -20.11 5.32 -2.05
N ALA A 290 -19.13 5.19 -2.96
CA ALA A 290 -19.29 4.33 -4.13
C ALA A 290 -19.40 2.84 -3.75
N VAL A 291 -18.61 2.37 -2.78
CA VAL A 291 -18.69 1.00 -2.24
C VAL A 291 -20.04 0.75 -1.58
N GLU A 292 -20.54 1.67 -0.77
CA GLU A 292 -21.85 1.55 -0.11
C GLU A 292 -22.99 1.52 -1.13
N ALA A 293 -22.97 2.41 -2.11
CA ALA A 293 -23.95 2.42 -3.20
C ALA A 293 -23.91 1.14 -4.03
N TRP A 294 -22.72 0.59 -4.30
CA TRP A 294 -22.56 -0.69 -5.01
C TRP A 294 -23.14 -1.85 -4.22
N ARG A 295 -22.91 -1.90 -2.90
CA ARG A 295 -23.47 -2.95 -2.01
C ARG A 295 -24.99 -2.91 -1.95
N ALA A 296 -25.60 -1.74 -2.04
CA ALA A 296 -27.04 -1.55 -2.02
C ALA A 296 -27.75 -1.92 -3.34
N ARG A 297 -27.01 -2.24 -4.40
CA ARG A 297 -27.61 -2.67 -5.68
C ARG A 297 -28.32 -4.02 -5.52
N PRO A 298 -29.50 -4.19 -6.15
CA PRO A 298 -30.11 -5.50 -6.29
C PRO A 298 -29.11 -6.44 -6.96
N ARG A 299 -28.82 -7.58 -6.35
CA ARG A 299 -27.99 -8.61 -7.00
C ARG A 299 -28.84 -9.29 -8.08
N PRO A 300 -28.34 -9.45 -9.31
CA PRO A 300 -29.04 -10.28 -10.28
C PRO A 300 -29.19 -11.69 -9.68
N SER A 301 -30.43 -12.19 -9.71
CA SER A 301 -30.83 -13.54 -9.28
C SER A 301 -30.17 -14.62 -10.12
#